data_900ed4fd61b96457c2980040831ad6b8
#
_entry.id   900ed4fd61b96457c2980040831ad6b8
#
_cell.length_a   1.000
_cell.length_b   1.000
_cell.length_c   1.000
_cell.angle_alpha   90.00
_cell.angle_beta   90.00
_cell.angle_gamma   90.00
#
_symmetry.space_group_name_H-M   'P 1'
#
loop_
_entity.id
_entity.type
_entity.pdbx_description
1 polymer ?
#
loop_
_entity_poly.entity_id
_entity_poly.type
_entity_poly.pdbx_seq_one_letter_code
_entity_poly.pdbx_strand_id
1 'polypeptide(L)'
;MTHQIMNKKHFIGMLVVLLISGFVIWQELRKTPIKELWAAGKKLNITFLLLVLFVMILSYVCEAAIIWILEHKKGEVHRSAWSFFRIPIIQALFNAITPLSTGGQPSQLVAMIQMGIEGGRATSILLMKFIIYQICVLFAYVSTIIFGFHMVVTKFSGLALFILFGFVLHVSSIIFLLAIMFAYRWTKNTTNWLMNILEKFINKNTFQCLTMNG
;
A
#
# COMPACT_ATOMS: atom_id res chain seq x y z
N MET A 1 8.35 -30.16 -5.47
CA MET A 1 6.87 -30.01 -5.46
C MET A 1 6.40 -30.27 -4.04
N THR A 2 6.35 -29.25 -3.21
CA THR A 2 5.83 -29.34 -1.83
C THR A 2 4.36 -28.99 -1.87
N HIS A 3 3.52 -29.99 -1.73
CA HIS A 3 2.08 -29.86 -1.49
C HIS A 3 1.92 -29.15 -0.13
N GLN A 4 1.76 -27.84 -0.12
CA GLN A 4 1.34 -27.13 1.07
C GLN A 4 -0.12 -27.51 1.33
N ILE A 5 -0.31 -28.39 2.30
CA ILE A 5 -1.61 -28.71 2.89
C ILE A 5 -2.18 -27.38 3.41
N MET A 6 -3.19 -26.88 2.73
CA MET A 6 -3.93 -25.67 3.09
C MET A 6 -4.43 -25.81 4.53
N ASN A 7 -3.82 -25.07 5.44
CA ASN A 7 -4.12 -25.13 6.86
C ASN A 7 -5.62 -24.83 7.07
N LYS A 8 -6.33 -25.62 7.87
CA LYS A 8 -7.78 -25.46 8.13
C LYS A 8 -8.18 -24.02 8.47
N LYS A 9 -7.29 -23.27 9.12
CA LYS A 9 -7.47 -21.84 9.44
C LYS A 9 -7.56 -20.94 8.19
N HIS A 10 -6.77 -21.21 7.15
CA HIS A 10 -6.84 -20.45 5.90
C HIS A 10 -8.09 -20.77 5.09
N PHE A 11 -8.55 -22.03 5.12
CA PHE A 11 -9.80 -22.43 4.48
C PHE A 11 -11.01 -21.76 5.15
N ILE A 12 -11.06 -21.74 6.49
CA ILE A 12 -12.11 -21.03 7.24
C ILE A 12 -12.09 -19.54 6.93
N GLY A 13 -10.93 -18.89 6.89
CA GLY A 13 -10.81 -17.48 6.53
C GLY A 13 -11.35 -17.19 5.13
N MET A 14 -11.02 -18.03 4.15
CA MET A 14 -11.52 -17.91 2.78
C MET A 14 -13.04 -18.12 2.71
N LEU A 15 -13.58 -19.08 3.44
CA LEU A 15 -15.02 -19.35 3.51
C LEU A 15 -15.77 -18.15 4.11
N VAL A 16 -15.26 -17.56 5.20
CA VAL A 16 -15.84 -16.37 5.84
C VAL A 16 -15.88 -15.19 4.87
N VAL A 17 -14.77 -14.94 4.14
CA VAL A 17 -14.72 -13.87 3.13
C VAL A 17 -15.74 -14.10 2.03
N LEU A 18 -15.84 -15.33 1.51
CA LEU A 18 -16.82 -15.67 0.48
C LEU A 18 -18.27 -15.50 0.96
N LEU A 19 -18.56 -15.88 2.21
CA LEU A 19 -19.89 -15.71 2.81
C LEU A 19 -20.25 -14.23 2.98
N ILE A 20 -19.32 -13.41 3.49
CA ILE A 20 -19.53 -11.97 3.65
C ILE A 20 -19.73 -11.32 2.28
N SER A 21 -18.88 -11.62 1.30
CA SER A 21 -18.99 -11.08 -0.06
C SER A 21 -20.29 -11.50 -0.72
N GLY A 22 -20.69 -12.78 -0.59
CA GLY A 22 -21.95 -13.29 -1.10
C GLY A 22 -23.17 -12.60 -0.46
N PHE A 23 -23.10 -12.36 0.86
CA PHE A 23 -24.15 -11.65 1.59
C PHE A 23 -24.29 -10.20 1.12
N VAL A 24 -23.18 -9.48 0.93
CA VAL A 24 -23.17 -8.09 0.43
C VAL A 24 -23.75 -8.04 -0.99
N ILE A 25 -23.30 -8.91 -1.88
CA ILE A 25 -23.82 -9.01 -3.25
C ILE A 25 -25.32 -9.31 -3.24
N TRP A 26 -25.77 -10.25 -2.43
CA TRP A 26 -27.20 -10.58 -2.32
C TRP A 26 -28.02 -9.41 -1.77
N GLN A 27 -27.51 -8.67 -0.78
CA GLN A 27 -28.18 -7.49 -0.25
C GLN A 27 -28.29 -6.38 -1.30
N GLU A 28 -27.25 -6.18 -2.12
CA GLU A 28 -27.24 -5.17 -3.16
C GLU A 28 -28.14 -5.54 -4.33
N LEU A 29 -28.16 -6.80 -4.75
CA LEU A 29 -29.07 -7.31 -5.79
C LEU A 29 -30.54 -7.25 -5.37
N ARG A 30 -30.85 -7.32 -4.06
CA ARG A 30 -32.22 -7.11 -3.57
C ARG A 30 -32.68 -5.67 -3.70
N LYS A 31 -31.79 -4.71 -3.57
CA LYS A 31 -32.12 -3.26 -3.69
C LYS A 31 -32.27 -2.82 -5.14
N THR A 32 -31.52 -3.44 -6.04
CA THR A 32 -31.47 -3.06 -7.46
C THR A 32 -31.93 -4.24 -8.30
N PRO A 33 -33.15 -4.20 -8.87
CA PRO A 33 -33.65 -5.29 -9.69
C PRO A 33 -32.77 -5.51 -10.93
N ILE A 34 -32.49 -6.77 -11.24
CA ILE A 34 -31.63 -7.19 -12.37
C ILE A 34 -32.05 -6.53 -13.69
N LYS A 35 -33.34 -6.25 -13.87
CA LYS A 35 -33.89 -5.56 -15.04
C LYS A 35 -33.34 -4.13 -15.17
N GLU A 36 -33.22 -3.40 -14.06
CA GLU A 36 -32.67 -2.04 -14.05
C GLU A 36 -31.16 -2.04 -14.31
N LEU A 37 -30.42 -2.99 -13.75
CA LEU A 37 -29.00 -3.22 -14.03
C LEU A 37 -28.77 -3.50 -15.53
N TRP A 38 -29.62 -4.36 -16.11
CA TRP A 38 -29.53 -4.68 -17.54
C TRP A 38 -29.90 -3.47 -18.44
N ALA A 39 -30.92 -2.71 -18.05
CA ALA A 39 -31.31 -1.48 -18.75
C ALA A 39 -30.22 -0.38 -18.65
N ALA A 40 -29.58 -0.24 -17.49
CA ALA A 40 -28.45 0.66 -17.30
C ALA A 40 -27.25 0.21 -18.13
N GLY A 41 -26.96 -1.10 -18.17
CA GLY A 41 -25.90 -1.68 -19.00
C GLY A 41 -26.06 -1.41 -20.49
N LYS A 42 -27.30 -1.45 -20.99
CA LYS A 42 -27.60 -1.10 -22.40
C LYS A 42 -27.41 0.38 -22.73
N LYS A 43 -27.50 1.26 -21.74
CA LYS A 43 -27.28 2.71 -21.90
C LYS A 43 -25.80 3.12 -21.73
N LEU A 44 -24.92 2.18 -21.36
CA LEU A 44 -23.51 2.46 -21.21
C LEU A 44 -22.89 2.83 -22.57
N ASN A 45 -22.30 4.00 -22.62
CA ASN A 45 -21.51 4.40 -23.78
C ASN A 45 -20.21 3.63 -23.80
N ILE A 46 -20.01 2.79 -24.81
CA ILE A 46 -18.83 1.95 -24.95
C ILE A 46 -17.53 2.77 -24.94
N THR A 47 -17.56 4.00 -25.44
CA THR A 47 -16.39 4.88 -25.45
C THR A 47 -15.94 5.22 -24.05
N PHE A 48 -16.86 5.52 -23.11
CA PHE A 48 -16.51 5.76 -21.72
C PHE A 48 -16.00 4.50 -21.02
N LEU A 49 -16.57 3.33 -21.34
CA LEU A 49 -16.11 2.06 -20.80
C LEU A 49 -14.66 1.78 -21.23
N LEU A 50 -14.35 1.96 -22.51
CA LEU A 50 -13.00 1.80 -23.04
C LEU A 50 -12.02 2.82 -22.43
N LEU A 51 -12.47 4.06 -22.23
CA LEU A 51 -11.67 5.11 -21.58
C LEU A 51 -11.32 4.72 -20.14
N VAL A 52 -12.30 4.24 -19.36
CA VAL A 52 -12.08 3.79 -17.98
C VAL A 52 -11.10 2.63 -17.95
N LEU A 53 -11.25 1.66 -18.85
CA LEU A 53 -10.37 0.50 -18.94
C LEU A 53 -8.93 0.91 -19.32
N PHE A 54 -8.78 1.84 -20.25
CA PHE A 54 -7.50 2.42 -20.63
C PHE A 54 -6.82 3.13 -19.45
N VAL A 55 -7.55 3.99 -18.73
CA VAL A 55 -7.03 4.70 -17.54
C VAL A 55 -6.63 3.72 -16.44
N MET A 56 -7.40 2.65 -16.25
CA MET A 56 -7.08 1.60 -15.27
C MET A 56 -5.78 0.87 -15.63
N ILE A 57 -5.60 0.47 -16.88
CA ILE A 57 -4.36 -0.17 -17.35
C ILE A 57 -3.18 0.80 -17.22
N LEU A 58 -3.36 2.06 -17.62
CA LEU A 58 -2.33 3.10 -17.48
C LEU A 58 -1.91 3.28 -16.02
N SER A 59 -2.86 3.26 -15.09
CA SER A 59 -2.59 3.33 -13.64
C SER A 59 -1.70 2.16 -13.19
N TYR A 60 -1.97 0.93 -13.61
CA TYR A 60 -1.14 -0.22 -13.27
C TYR A 60 0.26 -0.16 -13.88
N VAL A 61 0.36 0.36 -15.10
CA VAL A 61 1.67 0.59 -15.76
C VAL A 61 2.48 1.64 -14.98
N CYS A 62 1.87 2.75 -14.60
CA CYS A 62 2.53 3.78 -13.78
C CYS A 62 2.98 3.22 -12.43
N GLU A 63 2.14 2.44 -11.77
CA GLU A 63 2.47 1.81 -10.49
C GLU A 63 3.65 0.83 -10.62
N ALA A 64 3.63 -0.01 -11.65
CA ALA A 64 4.73 -0.91 -11.96
C ALA A 64 6.03 -0.16 -12.26
N ALA A 65 5.95 0.94 -13.00
CA ALA A 65 7.10 1.78 -13.31
C ALA A 65 7.71 2.42 -12.05
N ILE A 66 6.88 2.90 -11.12
CA ILE A 66 7.34 3.43 -9.82
C ILE A 66 8.12 2.36 -9.06
N ILE A 67 7.57 1.14 -8.93
CA ILE A 67 8.24 0.04 -8.22
C ILE A 67 9.55 -0.33 -8.93
N TRP A 68 9.54 -0.40 -10.25
CA TRP A 68 10.71 -0.70 -11.06
C TRP A 68 11.82 0.34 -10.89
N ILE A 69 11.49 1.64 -10.92
CA ILE A 69 12.45 2.74 -10.71
C ILE A 69 13.03 2.69 -9.29
N LEU A 70 12.20 2.43 -8.28
CA LEU A 70 12.64 2.39 -6.89
C LEU A 70 13.51 1.15 -6.59
N GLU A 71 13.28 0.05 -7.32
CA GLU A 71 14.07 -1.17 -7.19
C GLU A 71 15.39 -1.10 -7.93
N HIS A 72 15.43 -0.40 -9.07
CA HIS A 72 16.57 -0.44 -9.98
C HIS A 72 17.79 0.27 -9.39
N LYS A 73 18.78 -0.51 -8.96
CA LYS A 73 20.13 -0.04 -8.65
C LYS A 73 21.10 -0.44 -9.75
N LYS A 74 22.03 0.46 -10.08
CA LYS A 74 23.12 0.16 -11.02
C LYS A 74 23.92 -1.07 -10.52
N GLY A 75 23.99 -2.12 -11.34
CA GLY A 75 24.80 -3.32 -11.08
C GLY A 75 24.06 -4.54 -10.52
N GLU A 76 22.74 -4.49 -10.34
CA GLU A 76 21.95 -5.65 -9.91
C GLU A 76 21.31 -6.42 -11.09
N VAL A 77 20.84 -7.65 -10.80
CA VAL A 77 20.23 -8.57 -11.76
C VAL A 77 19.08 -7.87 -12.50
N HIS A 78 19.18 -7.85 -13.83
CA HIS A 78 18.17 -7.23 -14.68
C HIS A 78 16.87 -8.06 -14.66
N ARG A 79 15.91 -7.63 -13.81
CA ARG A 79 14.58 -8.25 -13.76
C ARG A 79 13.71 -7.71 -14.89
N SER A 80 12.92 -8.60 -15.49
CA SER A 80 12.02 -8.22 -16.59
C SER A 80 10.97 -7.21 -16.12
N ALA A 81 10.70 -6.17 -16.90
CA ALA A 81 9.62 -5.20 -16.65
C ALA A 81 8.26 -5.88 -16.46
N TRP A 82 8.02 -7.00 -17.12
CA TRP A 82 6.80 -7.79 -16.96
C TRP A 82 6.61 -8.32 -15.53
N SER A 83 7.70 -8.67 -14.85
CA SER A 83 7.65 -9.12 -13.45
C SER A 83 7.12 -8.03 -12.52
N PHE A 84 7.49 -6.78 -12.76
CA PHE A 84 7.00 -5.64 -12.00
C PHE A 84 5.54 -5.31 -12.29
N PHE A 85 5.09 -5.51 -13.52
CA PHE A 85 3.69 -5.31 -13.89
C PHE A 85 2.72 -6.28 -13.19
N ARG A 86 3.19 -7.47 -12.83
CA ARG A 86 2.38 -8.44 -12.07
C ARG A 86 2.07 -7.98 -10.64
N ILE A 87 2.90 -7.13 -10.03
CA ILE A 87 2.75 -6.71 -8.64
C ILE A 87 1.48 -5.89 -8.41
N PRO A 88 1.16 -4.83 -9.20
CA PRO A 88 -0.10 -4.10 -9.08
C PRO A 88 -1.33 -4.97 -9.36
N ILE A 89 -1.25 -5.92 -10.28
CA ILE A 89 -2.36 -6.85 -10.58
C ILE A 89 -2.65 -7.74 -9.37
N ILE A 90 -1.61 -8.29 -8.74
CA ILE A 90 -1.75 -9.08 -7.52
C ILE A 90 -2.36 -8.23 -6.40
N GLN A 91 -1.91 -6.99 -6.24
CA GLN A 91 -2.51 -6.04 -5.28
C GLN A 91 -4.01 -5.84 -5.55
N ALA A 92 -4.38 -5.55 -6.80
CA ALA A 92 -5.77 -5.31 -7.18
C ALA A 92 -6.65 -6.52 -6.90
N LEU A 93 -6.16 -7.73 -7.22
CA LEU A 93 -6.85 -8.98 -6.92
C LEU A 93 -7.09 -9.14 -5.42
N PHE A 94 -6.04 -8.98 -4.60
CA PHE A 94 -6.15 -9.14 -3.16
C PHE A 94 -6.99 -8.04 -2.52
N ASN A 95 -6.96 -6.81 -3.02
CA ASN A 95 -7.88 -5.75 -2.60
C ASN A 95 -9.34 -6.11 -2.89
N ALA A 96 -9.62 -6.76 -4.01
CA ALA A 96 -10.98 -7.15 -4.38
C ALA A 96 -11.55 -8.30 -3.51
N ILE A 97 -10.70 -9.22 -3.05
CA ILE A 97 -11.13 -10.41 -2.30
C ILE A 97 -10.99 -10.27 -0.78
N THR A 98 -10.37 -9.19 -0.27
CA THR A 98 -10.21 -8.98 1.16
C THR A 98 -11.12 -7.88 1.68
N PRO A 99 -11.66 -8.04 2.91
CA PRO A 99 -12.47 -6.98 3.53
C PRO A 99 -11.67 -5.69 3.64
N LEU A 100 -12.32 -4.56 3.36
CA LEU A 100 -11.73 -3.20 3.43
C LEU A 100 -10.46 -3.03 2.56
N SER A 101 -10.27 -3.87 1.54
CA SER A 101 -9.10 -3.83 0.65
C SER A 101 -7.75 -3.93 1.38
N THR A 102 -7.71 -4.64 2.52
CA THR A 102 -6.52 -4.70 3.40
C THR A 102 -5.44 -5.64 2.88
N GLY A 103 -5.78 -6.58 1.99
CA GLY A 103 -4.86 -7.61 1.50
C GLY A 103 -3.88 -7.15 0.42
N GLY A 104 -4.10 -6.01 -0.20
CA GLY A 104 -3.29 -5.57 -1.33
C GLY A 104 -1.85 -5.25 -0.99
N GLN A 105 -1.60 -4.47 0.06
CA GLN A 105 -0.25 -4.11 0.49
C GLN A 105 0.59 -5.34 0.92
N PRO A 106 0.08 -6.22 1.80
CA PRO A 106 0.78 -7.45 2.14
C PRO A 106 1.05 -8.36 0.94
N SER A 107 0.12 -8.46 -0.01
CA SER A 107 0.31 -9.29 -1.21
C SER A 107 1.39 -8.76 -2.14
N GLN A 108 1.52 -7.43 -2.27
CA GLN A 108 2.64 -6.82 -2.98
C GLN A 108 3.98 -7.17 -2.35
N LEU A 109 4.07 -7.08 -1.02
CA LEU A 109 5.29 -7.43 -0.29
C LEU A 109 5.68 -8.89 -0.55
N VAL A 110 4.73 -9.81 -0.43
CA VAL A 110 4.97 -11.23 -0.72
C VAL A 110 5.40 -11.46 -2.17
N ALA A 111 4.75 -10.81 -3.13
CA ALA A 111 5.10 -10.91 -4.54
C ALA A 111 6.54 -10.41 -4.82
N MET A 112 6.95 -9.31 -4.19
CA MET A 112 8.33 -8.80 -4.32
C MET A 112 9.36 -9.73 -3.70
N ILE A 113 9.07 -10.33 -2.53
CA ILE A 113 9.95 -11.31 -1.89
C ILE A 113 10.08 -12.57 -2.75
N GLN A 114 8.97 -13.05 -3.35
CA GLN A 114 8.99 -14.18 -4.28
C GLN A 114 9.79 -13.90 -5.57
N MET A 115 9.91 -12.63 -5.97
CA MET A 115 10.80 -12.22 -7.04
C MET A 115 12.29 -12.18 -6.63
N GLY A 116 12.61 -12.51 -5.38
CA GLY A 116 13.97 -12.51 -4.84
C GLY A 116 14.45 -11.12 -4.38
N ILE A 117 13.53 -10.19 -4.12
CA ILE A 117 13.87 -8.90 -3.48
C ILE A 117 13.92 -9.15 -1.98
N GLU A 118 15.00 -8.70 -1.33
CA GLU A 118 15.14 -8.80 0.12
C GLU A 118 13.97 -8.11 0.84
N GLY A 119 13.42 -8.76 1.88
CA GLY A 119 12.20 -8.29 2.58
C GLY A 119 12.32 -6.86 3.13
N GLY A 120 13.48 -6.49 3.68
CA GLY A 120 13.72 -5.12 4.15
C GLY A 120 13.69 -4.09 3.01
N ARG A 121 14.28 -4.43 1.87
CA ARG A 121 14.28 -3.59 0.67
C ARG A 121 12.87 -3.50 0.06
N ALA A 122 12.15 -4.62 -0.06
CA ALA A 122 10.78 -4.64 -0.55
C ALA A 122 9.86 -3.76 0.30
N THR A 123 9.96 -3.85 1.63
CA THR A 123 9.21 -3.00 2.55
C THR A 123 9.55 -1.53 2.36
N SER A 124 10.82 -1.18 2.22
CA SER A 124 11.26 0.20 1.99
C SER A 124 10.71 0.78 0.67
N ILE A 125 10.70 -0.02 -0.40
CA ILE A 125 10.14 0.37 -1.70
C ILE A 125 8.63 0.63 -1.58
N LEU A 126 7.90 -0.27 -0.91
CA LEU A 126 6.45 -0.11 -0.71
C LEU A 126 6.11 1.10 0.15
N LEU A 127 6.88 1.38 1.20
CA LEU A 127 6.71 2.58 2.02
C LEU A 127 6.97 3.85 1.20
N MET A 128 8.03 3.88 0.40
CA MET A 128 8.33 5.03 -0.46
C MET A 128 7.24 5.25 -1.51
N LYS A 129 6.76 4.17 -2.17
CA LYS A 129 5.62 4.22 -3.07
C LYS A 129 4.37 4.78 -2.38
N PHE A 130 4.10 4.35 -1.15
CA PHE A 130 2.96 4.81 -0.38
C PHE A 130 3.05 6.30 -0.05
N ILE A 131 4.25 6.81 0.30
CA ILE A 131 4.49 8.24 0.54
C ILE A 131 4.24 9.05 -0.74
N ILE A 132 4.73 8.59 -1.89
CA ILE A 132 4.50 9.25 -3.19
C ILE A 132 3.00 9.32 -3.48
N TYR A 133 2.28 8.22 -3.28
CA TYR A 133 0.83 8.17 -3.44
C TYR A 133 0.12 9.18 -2.53
N GLN A 134 0.51 9.25 -1.26
CA GLN A 134 -0.07 10.20 -0.29
C GLN A 134 0.15 11.65 -0.69
N ILE A 135 1.33 11.99 -1.22
CA ILE A 135 1.62 13.33 -1.72
C ILE A 135 0.74 13.67 -2.94
N CYS A 136 0.58 12.73 -3.89
CA CYS A 136 -0.28 12.93 -5.05
C CYS A 136 -1.75 13.14 -4.65
N VAL A 137 -2.25 12.37 -3.69
CA VAL A 137 -3.62 12.52 -3.18
C VAL A 137 -3.78 13.85 -2.44
N LEU A 138 -2.80 14.27 -1.64
CA LEU A 138 -2.82 15.57 -0.98
C LEU A 138 -2.89 16.71 -2.01
N PHE A 139 -2.11 16.62 -3.08
CA PHE A 139 -2.15 17.60 -4.17
C PHE A 139 -3.52 17.63 -4.85
N ALA A 140 -4.13 16.47 -5.09
CA ALA A 140 -5.48 16.38 -5.63
C ALA A 140 -6.53 17.01 -4.70
N TYR A 141 -6.44 16.80 -3.37
CA TYR A 141 -7.30 17.44 -2.39
C TYR A 141 -7.15 18.96 -2.41
N VAL A 142 -5.94 19.48 -2.38
CA VAL A 142 -5.67 20.92 -2.43
C VAL A 142 -6.21 21.51 -3.73
N SER A 143 -5.98 20.87 -4.86
CA SER A 143 -6.50 21.31 -6.15
C SER A 143 -8.04 21.35 -6.16
N THR A 144 -8.69 20.33 -5.62
CA THR A 144 -10.16 20.27 -5.50
C THR A 144 -10.70 21.38 -4.61
N ILE A 145 -10.01 21.69 -3.50
CA ILE A 145 -10.41 22.79 -2.63
C ILE A 145 -10.27 24.13 -3.36
N ILE A 146 -9.15 24.37 -4.05
CA ILE A 146 -8.90 25.65 -4.73
C ILE A 146 -9.92 25.88 -5.87
N PHE A 147 -10.11 24.89 -6.74
CA PHE A 147 -10.92 25.03 -7.95
C PHE A 147 -12.41 24.67 -7.73
N GLY A 148 -12.69 23.81 -6.76
CA GLY A 148 -14.03 23.26 -6.53
C GLY A 148 -14.76 23.81 -5.30
N PHE A 149 -14.13 24.67 -4.50
CA PHE A 149 -14.68 25.14 -3.21
C PHE A 149 -16.08 25.73 -3.33
N HIS A 150 -16.28 26.63 -4.29
CA HIS A 150 -17.58 27.26 -4.53
C HIS A 150 -18.67 26.24 -4.89
N MET A 151 -18.33 25.26 -5.72
CA MET A 151 -19.28 24.21 -6.12
C MET A 151 -19.60 23.26 -4.96
N VAL A 152 -18.63 22.93 -4.14
CA VAL A 152 -18.80 22.04 -2.99
C VAL A 152 -19.67 22.68 -1.92
N VAL A 153 -19.40 23.94 -1.57
CA VAL A 153 -20.14 24.66 -0.52
C VAL A 153 -21.56 24.97 -0.94
N THR A 154 -21.78 25.36 -2.20
CA THR A 154 -23.10 25.76 -2.66
C THR A 154 -24.04 24.59 -3.00
N LYS A 155 -23.51 23.54 -3.62
CA LYS A 155 -24.34 22.39 -4.06
C LYS A 155 -24.32 21.21 -3.08
N PHE A 156 -23.29 21.09 -2.23
CA PHE A 156 -23.07 19.92 -1.39
C PHE A 156 -22.60 20.32 0.02
N SER A 157 -23.29 21.28 0.67
CA SER A 157 -22.92 21.78 1.99
C SER A 157 -22.74 20.67 3.06
N GLY A 158 -23.56 19.62 3.00
CA GLY A 158 -23.44 18.45 3.88
C GLY A 158 -22.20 17.59 3.60
N LEU A 159 -21.66 17.61 2.38
CA LEU A 159 -20.43 16.88 2.03
C LEU A 159 -19.16 17.66 2.36
N ALA A 160 -19.23 18.97 2.57
CA ALA A 160 -18.06 19.79 2.89
C ALA A 160 -17.37 19.33 4.18
N LEU A 161 -18.13 18.92 5.20
CA LEU A 161 -17.60 18.35 6.43
C LEU A 161 -16.88 17.02 6.20
N PHE A 162 -17.41 16.15 5.35
CA PHE A 162 -16.76 14.88 5.01
C PHE A 162 -15.47 15.10 4.22
N ILE A 163 -15.43 16.07 3.32
CA ILE A 163 -14.22 16.45 2.59
C ILE A 163 -13.16 16.98 3.54
N LEU A 164 -13.54 17.88 4.46
CA LEU A 164 -12.61 18.39 5.50
C LEU A 164 -12.10 17.27 6.40
N PHE A 165 -12.98 16.39 6.85
CA PHE A 165 -12.60 15.24 7.68
C PHE A 165 -11.64 14.31 6.94
N GLY A 166 -11.93 13.98 5.67
CA GLY A 166 -11.03 13.19 4.83
C GLY A 166 -9.67 13.86 4.64
N PHE A 167 -9.63 15.17 4.45
CA PHE A 167 -8.39 15.94 4.37
C PHE A 167 -7.57 15.85 5.65
N VAL A 168 -8.19 16.06 6.81
CA VAL A 168 -7.52 15.98 8.12
C VAL A 168 -6.97 14.57 8.36
N LEU A 169 -7.74 13.52 8.07
CA LEU A 169 -7.28 12.14 8.18
C LEU A 169 -6.09 11.86 7.25
N HIS A 170 -6.12 12.41 6.04
CA HIS A 170 -5.05 12.21 5.08
C HIS A 170 -3.74 12.89 5.52
N VAL A 171 -3.81 14.15 5.95
CA VAL A 171 -2.66 14.88 6.50
C VAL A 171 -2.12 14.18 7.76
N SER A 172 -3.00 13.74 8.66
CA SER A 172 -2.62 12.98 9.85
C SER A 172 -1.88 11.68 9.49
N SER A 173 -2.33 10.96 8.47
CA SER A 173 -1.67 9.75 7.96
C SER A 173 -0.26 10.04 7.43
N ILE A 174 -0.07 11.13 6.70
CA ILE A 174 1.26 11.55 6.22
C ILE A 174 2.19 11.87 7.39
N ILE A 175 1.72 12.65 8.36
CA ILE A 175 2.50 13.02 9.55
C ILE A 175 2.89 11.76 10.33
N PHE A 176 1.97 10.82 10.52
CA PHE A 176 2.21 9.56 11.21
C PHE A 176 3.28 8.70 10.49
N LEU A 177 3.22 8.60 9.17
CA LEU A 177 4.22 7.87 8.38
C LEU A 177 5.60 8.52 8.46
N LEU A 178 5.67 9.85 8.37
CA LEU A 178 6.90 10.59 8.54
C LEU A 178 7.47 10.39 9.96
N ALA A 179 6.61 10.42 10.98
CA ALA A 179 7.02 10.18 12.36
C ALA A 179 7.63 8.78 12.55
N ILE A 180 7.01 7.73 11.97
CA ILE A 180 7.57 6.36 11.99
C ILE A 180 8.93 6.32 11.28
N MET A 181 9.06 6.97 10.14
CA MET A 181 10.30 6.99 9.37
C MET A 181 11.43 7.72 10.12
N PHE A 182 11.11 8.82 10.79
CA PHE A 182 12.06 9.55 11.65
C PHE A 182 12.37 8.77 12.92
N ALA A 183 11.36 8.17 13.58
CA ALA A 183 11.57 7.34 14.77
C ALA A 183 12.49 6.16 14.49
N TYR A 184 12.36 5.50 13.34
CA TYR A 184 13.28 4.43 12.92
C TYR A 184 14.72 4.92 12.77
N ARG A 185 14.93 6.10 12.16
CA ARG A 185 16.26 6.72 12.07
C ARG A 185 16.83 7.06 13.44
N TRP A 186 16.01 7.61 14.33
CA TRP A 186 16.41 7.92 15.71
C TRP A 186 16.77 6.66 16.49
N THR A 187 15.96 5.61 16.42
CA THR A 187 16.22 4.33 17.07
C THR A 187 17.52 3.71 16.56
N LYS A 188 17.77 3.69 15.26
CA LYS A 188 19.02 3.18 14.69
C LYS A 188 20.24 3.98 15.16
N ASN A 189 20.16 5.30 15.18
CA ASN A 189 21.25 6.16 15.66
C ASN A 189 21.50 5.97 17.15
N THR A 190 20.45 5.85 17.96
CA THR A 190 20.54 5.63 19.41
C THR A 190 21.12 4.26 19.71
N THR A 191 20.72 3.21 18.96
CA THR A 191 21.28 1.86 19.11
C THR A 191 22.76 1.83 18.73
N ASN A 192 23.16 2.46 17.64
CA ASN A 192 24.57 2.54 17.23
C ASN A 192 25.40 3.35 18.26
N TRP A 193 24.85 4.43 18.79
CA TRP A 193 25.49 5.23 19.84
C TRP A 193 25.67 4.39 21.14
N LEU A 194 24.63 3.65 21.53
CA LEU A 194 24.68 2.75 22.69
C LEU A 194 25.70 1.62 22.51
N MET A 195 25.73 1.02 21.31
CA MET A 195 26.72 -0.01 20.96
C MET A 195 28.15 0.52 21.05
N ASN A 196 28.41 1.71 20.50
CA ASN A 196 29.72 2.35 20.57
C ASN A 196 30.16 2.68 22.01
N ILE A 197 29.21 3.04 22.89
CA ILE A 197 29.48 3.23 24.32
C ILE A 197 29.81 1.89 24.98
N LEU A 198 29.04 0.83 24.71
CA LEU A 198 29.26 -0.49 25.26
C LEU A 198 30.62 -1.06 24.80
N GLU A 199 30.99 -0.93 23.54
CA GLU A 199 32.32 -1.33 23.04
C GLU A 199 33.44 -0.57 23.74
N LYS A 200 33.27 0.75 23.95
CA LYS A 200 34.23 1.57 24.64
C LYS A 200 34.40 1.18 26.12
N PHE A 201 33.33 0.74 26.78
CA PHE A 201 33.35 0.25 28.17
C PHE A 201 33.97 -1.16 28.27
N ILE A 202 33.61 -2.04 27.36
CA ILE A 202 34.14 -3.43 27.35
C ILE A 202 35.64 -3.42 27.03
N ASN A 203 36.05 -2.64 26.03
CA ASN A 203 37.48 -2.54 25.66
C ASN A 203 38.32 -1.91 26.77
N LYS A 204 37.77 -0.96 27.55
CA LYS A 204 38.45 -0.36 28.68
C LYS A 204 38.62 -1.32 29.86
N ASN A 205 37.61 -2.15 30.14
CA ASN A 205 37.65 -3.15 31.19
C ASN A 205 38.56 -4.33 30.84
N THR A 206 38.65 -4.73 29.60
CA THR A 206 39.56 -5.79 29.13
C THR A 206 41.01 -5.34 29.21
N PHE A 207 41.29 -4.07 28.91
CA PHE A 207 42.64 -3.51 29.03
C PHE A 207 43.11 -3.36 30.49
N GLN A 208 42.21 -3.01 31.42
CA GLN A 208 42.53 -2.93 32.84
C GLN A 208 42.78 -4.30 33.48
N CYS A 209 42.06 -5.35 33.06
CA CYS A 209 42.32 -6.72 33.53
C CYS A 209 43.68 -7.25 33.04
N LEU A 210 44.17 -6.84 31.88
CA LEU A 210 45.47 -7.23 31.36
C LEU A 210 46.64 -6.50 32.01
N THR A 211 46.44 -5.29 32.52
CA THR A 211 47.49 -4.49 33.20
C THR A 211 47.59 -4.77 34.70
N MET A 212 46.61 -5.45 35.32
CA MET A 212 46.67 -5.83 36.75
C MET A 212 47.23 -7.25 37.00
N ASN A 213 47.42 -8.05 35.95
CA ASN A 213 48.00 -9.43 36.06
C ASN A 213 49.42 -9.54 35.46
N GLY A 214 50.13 -8.46 35.19
CA GLY A 214 51.53 -8.38 34.84
C GLY A 214 52.28 -7.55 35.87
#